data_850d012bb60faba13c8061796f03740f
#
_entry.id   850d012bb60faba13c8061796f03740f
#
_cell.length_a   1.000
_cell.length_b   1.000
_cell.length_c   1.000
_cell.angle_alpha   90.00
_cell.angle_beta   90.00
_cell.angle_gamma   90.00
#
_symmetry.space_group_name_H-M   'P 1'
#
loop_
_entity.id
_entity.type
_entity.pdbx_description
1 polymer ?
#
loop_
_entity_poly.entity_id
_entity_poly.type
_entity_poly.pdbx_seq_one_letter_code
_entity_poly.pdbx_strand_id
1 'polypeptide(L)'
;MNATDLIRVIQEQAHPLVESLYGELRSNLGTSHYHRLSNEELFRRGHAVYQNLAAWLTARDAAAVHRAGVELGKKRFAEGIPLGQVVLALILEEKHLWEFTGATSSPADEKLRLEVAEFFARDIYSTALGYQESLADSNQRARRAVAPAKPPESPAPTPAATEERRDMSISRGGDVGELGG
;
A
#
# COMPACT_ATOMS: atom_id res chain seq x y z
N MET A 1 -8.81 4.77 34.73
CA MET A 1 -9.73 4.40 33.61
C MET A 1 -9.38 2.98 33.14
N ASN A 2 -10.34 2.13 32.81
CA ASN A 2 -10.09 0.80 32.26
C ASN A 2 -10.55 0.72 30.78
N ALA A 3 -10.31 -0.42 30.10
CA ALA A 3 -10.67 -0.58 28.69
C ALA A 3 -12.18 -0.41 28.42
N THR A 4 -13.05 -0.91 29.32
CA THR A 4 -14.50 -0.75 29.17
C THR A 4 -14.93 0.71 29.29
N ASP A 5 -14.31 1.48 30.19
CA ASP A 5 -14.60 2.91 30.31
C ASP A 5 -14.15 3.66 29.05
N LEU A 6 -12.98 3.35 28.50
CA LEU A 6 -12.50 3.97 27.26
C LEU A 6 -13.40 3.63 26.07
N ILE A 7 -13.82 2.36 25.92
CA ILE A 7 -14.78 1.95 24.87
C ILE A 7 -16.07 2.75 25.00
N ARG A 8 -16.59 2.93 26.21
CA ARG A 8 -17.80 3.73 26.45
C ARG A 8 -17.60 5.20 26.04
N VAL A 9 -16.46 5.81 26.39
CA VAL A 9 -16.14 7.18 25.94
C VAL A 9 -16.13 7.27 24.42
N ILE A 10 -15.47 6.33 23.73
CA ILE A 10 -15.41 6.30 22.26
C ILE A 10 -16.82 6.18 21.65
N GLN A 11 -17.72 5.37 22.24
CA GLN A 11 -19.07 5.15 21.73
C GLN A 11 -20.02 6.30 22.02
N GLU A 12 -19.98 6.84 23.23
CA GLU A 12 -20.94 7.84 23.71
C GLU A 12 -20.50 9.27 23.39
N GLN A 13 -19.19 9.50 23.26
CA GLN A 13 -18.62 10.83 23.06
C GLN A 13 -17.80 10.93 21.78
N ALA A 14 -18.12 10.12 20.75
CA ALA A 14 -17.42 10.10 19.49
C ALA A 14 -17.29 11.48 18.83
N HIS A 15 -18.38 12.27 18.83
CA HIS A 15 -18.41 13.57 18.18
C HIS A 15 -17.45 14.59 18.86
N PRO A 16 -17.57 14.87 20.17
CA PRO A 16 -16.68 15.82 20.84
C PRO A 16 -15.23 15.32 20.86
N LEU A 17 -14.99 14.01 20.97
CA LEU A 17 -13.64 13.42 20.91
C LEU A 17 -12.95 13.73 19.58
N VAL A 18 -13.64 13.49 18.45
CA VAL A 18 -13.06 13.74 17.12
C VAL A 18 -12.99 15.24 16.80
N GLU A 19 -13.99 16.02 17.24
CA GLU A 19 -14.02 17.47 17.02
C GLU A 19 -12.85 18.18 17.71
N SER A 20 -12.45 17.72 18.90
CA SER A 20 -11.31 18.28 19.63
C SER A 20 -9.99 18.18 18.83
N LEU A 21 -9.87 17.18 17.94
CA LEU A 21 -8.72 16.95 17.07
C LEU A 21 -8.66 17.93 15.86
N TYR A 22 -9.81 18.50 15.43
CA TYR A 22 -9.86 19.31 14.19
C TYR A 22 -8.94 20.53 14.23
N GLY A 23 -8.89 21.20 15.37
CA GLY A 23 -8.07 22.39 15.56
C GLY A 23 -6.59 22.08 15.29
N GLU A 24 -6.09 21.01 15.85
CA GLU A 24 -4.70 20.60 15.67
C GLU A 24 -4.41 20.11 14.25
N LEU A 25 -5.26 19.26 13.67
CA LEU A 25 -5.09 18.82 12.29
C LEU A 25 -5.08 19.97 11.28
N ARG A 26 -5.82 21.04 11.55
CA ARG A 26 -5.90 22.21 10.65
C ARG A 26 -4.81 23.25 10.86
N SER A 27 -4.23 23.34 12.04
CA SER A 27 -3.16 24.29 12.35
C SER A 27 -1.76 23.72 12.19
N ASN A 28 -1.62 22.38 12.23
CA ASN A 28 -0.33 21.72 12.14
C ASN A 28 0.17 21.70 10.68
N LEU A 29 1.35 22.26 10.44
CA LEU A 29 1.95 22.30 9.10
C LEU A 29 2.25 20.90 8.55
N GLY A 30 2.50 19.93 9.43
CA GLY A 30 2.73 18.53 9.07
C GLY A 30 1.48 17.77 8.60
N THR A 31 0.28 18.37 8.66
CA THR A 31 -1.00 17.77 8.24
C THR A 31 -1.73 18.64 7.21
N SER A 32 -1.01 19.34 6.35
CA SER A 32 -1.56 20.33 5.42
C SER A 32 -2.65 19.80 4.48
N HIS A 33 -2.66 18.51 4.12
CA HIS A 33 -3.75 17.91 3.33
C HIS A 33 -5.07 17.85 4.09
N TYR A 34 -5.02 17.73 5.41
CA TYR A 34 -6.22 17.71 6.26
C TYR A 34 -6.88 19.09 6.42
N HIS A 35 -6.14 20.19 6.14
CA HIS A 35 -6.68 21.56 6.22
C HIS A 35 -7.86 21.80 5.25
N ARG A 36 -7.92 21.04 4.15
CA ARG A 36 -8.94 21.21 3.09
C ARG A 36 -10.15 20.31 3.28
N LEU A 37 -10.10 19.40 4.25
CA LEU A 37 -11.20 18.46 4.49
C LEU A 37 -12.34 19.15 5.22
N SER A 38 -13.57 18.78 4.89
CA SER A 38 -14.75 19.19 5.64
C SER A 38 -14.74 18.61 7.06
N ASN A 39 -15.51 19.19 7.97
CA ASN A 39 -15.69 18.62 9.32
C ASN A 39 -16.28 17.22 9.26
N GLU A 40 -17.22 16.97 8.36
CA GLU A 40 -17.84 15.66 8.15
C GLU A 40 -16.78 14.61 7.74
N GLU A 41 -15.90 14.96 6.81
CA GLU A 41 -14.85 14.06 6.37
C GLU A 41 -13.80 13.82 7.48
N LEU A 42 -13.41 14.85 8.24
CA LEU A 42 -12.54 14.70 9.40
C LEU A 42 -13.18 13.81 10.47
N PHE A 43 -14.48 14.02 10.74
CA PHE A 43 -15.24 13.18 11.66
C PHE A 43 -15.23 11.73 11.21
N ARG A 44 -15.59 11.46 9.97
CA ARG A 44 -15.67 10.10 9.42
C ARG A 44 -14.31 9.37 9.53
N ARG A 45 -13.20 10.09 9.33
CA ARG A 45 -11.83 9.53 9.40
C ARG A 45 -11.44 9.20 10.83
N GLY A 46 -11.51 10.16 11.75
CA GLY A 46 -11.12 9.95 13.15
C GLY A 46 -12.05 8.97 13.86
N HIS A 47 -13.37 9.05 13.58
CA HIS A 47 -14.33 8.09 14.13
C HIS A 47 -14.01 6.65 13.71
N ALA A 48 -13.62 6.41 12.45
CA ALA A 48 -13.25 5.08 11.98
C ALA A 48 -12.03 4.51 12.73
N VAL A 49 -11.01 5.33 13.01
CA VAL A 49 -9.84 4.90 13.79
C VAL A 49 -10.23 4.55 15.23
N TYR A 50 -11.03 5.38 15.89
CA TYR A 50 -11.47 5.09 17.26
C TYR A 50 -12.42 3.88 17.34
N GLN A 51 -13.25 3.61 16.34
CA GLN A 51 -14.05 2.39 16.28
C GLN A 51 -13.16 1.14 16.14
N ASN A 52 -12.10 1.19 15.35
CA ASN A 52 -11.11 0.12 15.24
C ASN A 52 -10.36 -0.10 16.57
N LEU A 53 -10.03 0.98 17.29
CA LEU A 53 -9.46 0.90 18.62
C LEU A 53 -10.41 0.22 19.62
N ALA A 54 -11.70 0.59 19.64
CA ALA A 54 -12.69 -0.03 20.49
C ALA A 54 -12.83 -1.54 20.20
N ALA A 55 -12.83 -1.92 18.92
CA ALA A 55 -12.83 -3.32 18.49
C ALA A 55 -11.56 -4.07 18.95
N TRP A 56 -10.40 -3.44 18.81
CA TRP A 56 -9.12 -3.98 19.31
C TRP A 56 -9.15 -4.19 20.83
N LEU A 57 -9.59 -3.21 21.59
CA LEU A 57 -9.68 -3.31 23.04
C LEU A 57 -10.61 -4.45 23.50
N THR A 58 -11.60 -4.79 22.69
CA THR A 58 -12.57 -5.87 22.97
C THR A 58 -12.03 -7.25 22.59
N ALA A 59 -11.48 -7.40 21.36
CA ALA A 59 -11.21 -8.71 20.77
C ALA A 59 -9.72 -9.05 20.63
N ARG A 60 -8.82 -8.06 20.69
CA ARG A 60 -7.36 -8.22 20.48
C ARG A 60 -7.02 -8.88 19.13
N ASP A 61 -7.85 -8.66 18.10
CA ASP A 61 -7.62 -9.20 16.76
C ASP A 61 -6.57 -8.40 15.99
N ALA A 62 -5.32 -8.81 16.09
CA ALA A 62 -4.20 -8.19 15.36
C ALA A 62 -4.35 -8.30 13.83
N ALA A 63 -5.02 -9.34 13.33
CA ALA A 63 -5.24 -9.48 11.90
C ALA A 63 -6.30 -8.49 11.39
N ALA A 64 -7.32 -8.17 12.17
CA ALA A 64 -8.29 -7.13 11.84
C ALA A 64 -7.64 -5.74 11.78
N VAL A 65 -6.80 -5.38 12.77
CA VAL A 65 -6.04 -4.13 12.76
C VAL A 65 -5.13 -4.06 11.55
N HIS A 66 -4.41 -5.14 11.24
CA HIS A 66 -3.55 -5.20 10.07
C HIS A 66 -4.32 -4.96 8.77
N ARG A 67 -5.44 -5.65 8.55
CA ARG A 67 -6.26 -5.46 7.34
C ARG A 67 -6.78 -4.02 7.23
N ALA A 68 -7.32 -3.47 8.32
CA ALA A 68 -7.84 -2.11 8.34
C ALA A 68 -6.74 -1.07 8.03
N GLY A 69 -5.56 -1.20 8.63
CA GLY A 69 -4.42 -0.32 8.38
C GLY A 69 -3.92 -0.40 6.92
N VAL A 70 -3.77 -1.61 6.36
CA VAL A 70 -3.36 -1.78 4.95
C VAL A 70 -4.35 -1.08 4.02
N GLU A 71 -5.65 -1.25 4.22
CA GLU A 71 -6.67 -0.58 3.40
C GLU A 71 -6.67 0.95 3.60
N LEU A 72 -6.42 1.41 4.82
CA LEU A 72 -6.24 2.84 5.10
C LEU A 72 -5.06 3.40 4.30
N GLY A 73 -3.91 2.72 4.31
CA GLY A 73 -2.72 3.14 3.58
C GLY A 73 -2.95 3.23 2.08
N LYS A 74 -3.59 2.21 1.47
CA LYS A 74 -3.98 2.21 0.05
C LYS A 74 -4.89 3.38 -0.29
N LYS A 75 -5.89 3.62 0.55
CA LYS A 75 -6.84 4.73 0.36
C LYS A 75 -6.14 6.09 0.43
N ARG A 76 -5.26 6.31 1.39
CA ARG A 76 -4.53 7.59 1.55
C ARG A 76 -3.56 7.82 0.39
N PHE A 77 -2.92 6.77 -0.12
CA PHE A 77 -2.12 6.85 -1.34
C PHE A 77 -2.98 7.28 -2.54
N ALA A 78 -4.14 6.67 -2.75
CA ALA A 78 -5.05 7.03 -3.84
C ALA A 78 -5.58 8.47 -3.74
N GLU A 79 -5.74 8.99 -2.53
CA GLU A 79 -6.11 10.39 -2.25
C GLU A 79 -4.94 11.37 -2.43
N GLY A 80 -3.73 10.89 -2.67
CA GLY A 80 -2.53 11.73 -2.84
C GLY A 80 -2.02 12.36 -1.53
N ILE A 81 -2.41 11.83 -0.38
CA ILE A 81 -1.96 12.33 0.93
C ILE A 81 -0.57 11.76 1.22
N PRO A 82 0.46 12.57 1.46
CA PRO A 82 1.79 12.08 1.79
C PRO A 82 1.79 11.17 3.03
N LEU A 83 2.52 10.06 2.98
CA LEU A 83 2.55 9.08 4.08
C LEU A 83 2.89 9.72 5.43
N GLY A 84 3.86 10.63 5.46
CA GLY A 84 4.25 11.32 6.70
C GLY A 84 3.08 12.09 7.35
N GLN A 85 2.17 12.66 6.55
CA GLN A 85 0.98 13.34 7.06
C GLN A 85 -0.04 12.35 7.62
N VAL A 86 -0.18 11.18 7.00
CA VAL A 86 -1.06 10.10 7.50
C VAL A 86 -0.56 9.59 8.85
N VAL A 87 0.75 9.30 8.94
CA VAL A 87 1.38 8.84 10.19
C VAL A 87 1.23 9.88 11.30
N LEU A 88 1.48 11.17 10.99
CA LEU A 88 1.33 12.22 11.97
C LEU A 88 -0.12 12.37 12.45
N ALA A 89 -1.10 12.24 11.56
CA ALA A 89 -2.52 12.27 11.95
C ALA A 89 -2.86 11.15 12.95
N LEU A 90 -2.40 9.92 12.73
CA LEU A 90 -2.61 8.80 13.66
C LEU A 90 -1.93 9.03 15.02
N ILE A 91 -0.73 9.62 15.02
CA ILE A 91 -0.03 10.00 16.27
C ILE A 91 -0.84 11.07 17.03
N LEU A 92 -1.39 12.06 16.31
CA LEU A 92 -2.21 13.11 16.91
C LEU A 92 -3.53 12.55 17.44
N GLU A 93 -4.14 11.57 16.79
CA GLU A 93 -5.33 10.87 17.26
C GLU A 93 -5.09 10.17 18.60
N GLU A 94 -3.95 9.46 18.76
CA GLU A 94 -3.56 8.86 20.05
C GLU A 94 -3.37 9.93 21.13
N LYS A 95 -2.62 10.99 20.83
CA LYS A 95 -2.38 12.10 21.76
C LYS A 95 -3.70 12.71 22.23
N HIS A 96 -4.58 13.07 21.30
CA HIS A 96 -5.88 13.69 21.62
C HIS A 96 -6.81 12.78 22.42
N LEU A 97 -6.76 11.47 22.21
CA LEU A 97 -7.52 10.52 23.01
C LEU A 97 -7.18 10.67 24.51
N TRP A 98 -5.88 10.78 24.83
CA TRP A 98 -5.41 10.91 26.21
C TRP A 98 -5.71 12.30 26.78
N GLU A 99 -5.59 13.37 26.01
CA GLU A 99 -5.95 14.72 26.40
C GLU A 99 -7.44 14.84 26.68
N PHE A 100 -8.28 14.31 25.80
CA PHE A 100 -9.75 14.33 25.94
C PHE A 100 -10.23 13.54 27.17
N THR A 101 -9.66 12.38 27.42
CA THR A 101 -10.07 11.53 28.55
C THR A 101 -9.53 12.02 29.88
N GLY A 102 -8.61 12.98 29.92
CA GLY A 102 -7.97 13.46 31.14
C GLY A 102 -7.24 12.36 31.93
N ALA A 103 -6.88 11.26 31.26
CA ALA A 103 -6.26 10.10 31.89
C ALA A 103 -4.92 10.50 32.51
N THR A 104 -4.85 10.50 33.84
CA THR A 104 -3.64 10.77 34.64
C THR A 104 -2.72 9.55 34.59
N SER A 105 -1.41 9.76 34.81
CA SER A 105 -0.41 8.68 34.87
C SER A 105 -0.53 7.83 36.13
N SER A 106 -1.67 7.16 36.33
CA SER A 106 -1.80 6.19 37.40
C SER A 106 -1.30 4.81 36.96
N PRO A 107 -0.76 3.97 37.85
CA PRO A 107 -0.36 2.60 37.52
C PRO A 107 -1.50 1.76 36.91
N ALA A 108 -2.76 2.04 37.30
CA ALA A 108 -3.93 1.37 36.72
C ALA A 108 -4.17 1.75 35.27
N ASP A 109 -3.75 2.94 34.85
CA ASP A 109 -3.90 3.43 33.49
C ASP A 109 -2.75 2.99 32.58
N GLU A 110 -1.60 2.59 33.15
CA GLU A 110 -0.40 2.23 32.41
C GLU A 110 -0.65 1.04 31.46
N LYS A 111 -1.31 -0.01 31.97
CA LYS A 111 -1.66 -1.16 31.14
C LYS A 111 -2.53 -0.75 29.95
N LEU A 112 -3.55 0.07 30.18
CA LEU A 112 -4.42 0.56 29.12
C LEU A 112 -3.65 1.42 28.12
N ARG A 113 -2.72 2.26 28.58
CA ARG A 113 -1.85 3.07 27.71
C ARG A 113 -0.99 2.20 26.80
N LEU A 114 -0.39 1.13 27.32
CA LEU A 114 0.37 0.18 26.52
C LEU A 114 -0.50 -0.52 25.48
N GLU A 115 -1.73 -0.90 25.83
CA GLU A 115 -2.67 -1.54 24.93
C GLU A 115 -3.12 -0.62 23.78
N VAL A 116 -3.35 0.65 24.09
CA VAL A 116 -3.67 1.68 23.09
C VAL A 116 -2.46 1.99 22.20
N ALA A 117 -1.28 2.17 22.80
CA ALA A 117 -0.05 2.38 22.05
C ALA A 117 0.28 1.20 21.13
N GLU A 118 0.03 -0.04 21.56
CA GLU A 118 0.16 -1.22 20.70
C GLU A 118 -0.78 -1.15 19.49
N PHE A 119 -2.03 -0.75 19.70
CA PHE A 119 -2.97 -0.56 18.59
C PHE A 119 -2.44 0.46 17.57
N PHE A 120 -2.09 1.66 18.02
CA PHE A 120 -1.62 2.72 17.11
C PHE A 120 -0.30 2.34 16.43
N ALA A 121 0.63 1.68 17.11
CA ALA A 121 1.86 1.18 16.49
C ALA A 121 1.57 0.18 15.35
N ARG A 122 0.63 -0.76 15.57
CA ARG A 122 0.20 -1.73 14.56
C ARG A 122 -0.52 -1.08 13.39
N ASP A 123 -1.40 -0.13 13.68
CA ASP A 123 -2.18 0.60 12.66
C ASP A 123 -1.26 1.45 11.79
N ILE A 124 -0.34 2.22 12.39
CA ILE A 124 0.68 3.00 11.68
C ILE A 124 1.55 2.10 10.79
N TYR A 125 2.05 0.98 11.33
CA TYR A 125 2.86 0.04 10.57
C TYR A 125 2.10 -0.53 9.38
N SER A 126 0.88 -1.00 9.60
CA SER A 126 0.05 -1.59 8.54
C SER A 126 -0.37 -0.56 7.49
N THR A 127 -0.66 0.67 7.91
CA THR A 127 -0.95 1.80 7.03
C THR A 127 0.25 2.11 6.13
N ALA A 128 1.46 2.12 6.70
CA ALA A 128 2.68 2.33 5.93
C ALA A 128 2.91 1.22 4.89
N LEU A 129 2.63 -0.05 5.25
CA LEU A 129 2.71 -1.18 4.30
C LEU A 129 1.75 -1.01 3.13
N GLY A 130 0.46 -0.75 3.40
CA GLY A 130 -0.54 -0.58 2.34
C GLY A 130 -0.23 0.60 1.42
N TYR A 131 0.32 1.67 1.97
CA TYR A 131 0.78 2.83 1.19
C TYR A 131 1.97 2.45 0.29
N GLN A 132 2.96 1.72 0.81
CA GLN A 132 4.13 1.27 0.06
C GLN A 132 3.76 0.28 -1.06
N GLU A 133 2.83 -0.64 -0.82
CA GLU A 133 2.30 -1.54 -1.85
C GLU A 133 1.71 -0.75 -3.02
N SER A 134 0.85 0.23 -2.73
CA SER A 134 0.23 1.08 -3.75
C SER A 134 1.26 1.91 -4.53
N LEU A 135 2.28 2.42 -3.87
CA LEU A 135 3.38 3.16 -4.49
C LEU A 135 4.19 2.25 -5.43
N ALA A 136 4.51 1.02 -4.99
CA ALA A 136 5.25 0.05 -5.80
C ALA A 136 4.46 -0.33 -7.06
N ASP A 137 3.17 -0.60 -6.92
CA ASP A 137 2.27 -0.91 -8.04
C ASP A 137 2.15 0.25 -9.03
N SER A 138 2.07 1.48 -8.54
CA SER A 138 2.03 2.68 -9.37
C SER A 138 3.32 2.82 -10.18
N ASN A 139 4.47 2.67 -9.54
CA ASN A 139 5.78 2.73 -10.19
C ASN A 139 5.95 1.62 -11.24
N GLN A 140 5.46 0.40 -10.96
CA GLN A 140 5.54 -0.69 -11.92
C GLN A 140 4.66 -0.44 -13.15
N ARG A 141 3.46 0.11 -12.97
CA ARG A 141 2.57 0.51 -14.07
C ARG A 141 3.21 1.60 -14.94
N ALA A 142 3.80 2.62 -14.30
CA ALA A 142 4.50 3.69 -15.00
C ALA A 142 5.67 3.15 -15.85
N ARG A 143 6.48 2.24 -15.28
CA ARG A 143 7.60 1.60 -16.01
C ARG A 143 7.10 0.79 -17.22
N ARG A 144 6.01 0.04 -17.09
CA ARG A 144 5.41 -0.72 -18.20
C ARG A 144 4.87 0.18 -19.31
N ALA A 145 4.30 1.33 -18.95
CA ALA A 145 3.78 2.30 -19.91
C ALA A 145 4.89 3.00 -20.73
N VAL A 146 6.09 3.13 -20.17
CA VAL A 146 7.26 3.77 -20.82
C VAL A 146 8.12 2.75 -21.58
N ALA A 147 7.96 1.44 -21.33
CA ALA A 147 8.71 0.41 -22.05
C ALA A 147 8.42 0.48 -23.55
N PRO A 148 9.44 0.61 -24.45
CA PRO A 148 9.22 0.64 -25.88
C PRO A 148 8.52 -0.65 -26.34
N ALA A 149 7.56 -0.52 -27.24
CA ALA A 149 6.92 -1.67 -27.88
C ALA A 149 8.00 -2.61 -28.42
N LYS A 150 7.88 -3.92 -28.11
CA LYS A 150 8.79 -4.93 -28.67
C LYS A 150 8.91 -4.68 -30.17
N PRO A 151 10.12 -4.54 -30.74
CA PRO A 151 10.27 -4.40 -32.20
C PRO A 151 9.47 -5.50 -32.90
N PRO A 152 8.81 -5.21 -34.03
CA PRO A 152 8.13 -6.26 -34.78
C PRO A 152 9.13 -7.39 -35.03
N GLU A 153 8.75 -8.62 -34.72
CA GLU A 153 9.56 -9.79 -35.04
C GLU A 153 9.88 -9.74 -36.52
N SER A 154 11.18 -9.70 -36.83
CA SER A 154 11.65 -9.76 -38.20
C SER A 154 11.01 -11.00 -38.86
N PRO A 155 10.37 -10.88 -40.02
CA PRO A 155 9.76 -12.05 -40.65
C PRO A 155 10.83 -13.13 -40.82
N ALA A 156 10.47 -14.36 -40.44
CA ALA A 156 11.33 -15.50 -40.61
C ALA A 156 11.88 -15.56 -42.06
N PRO A 157 13.18 -15.88 -42.27
CA PRO A 157 13.69 -15.96 -43.61
C PRO A 157 12.89 -16.98 -44.42
N THR A 158 12.31 -16.52 -45.52
CA THR A 158 11.63 -17.38 -46.50
C THR A 158 12.61 -18.48 -46.94
N PRO A 159 12.27 -19.77 -46.84
CA PRO A 159 13.14 -20.83 -47.34
C PRO A 159 13.42 -20.59 -48.82
N ALA A 160 14.71 -20.45 -49.16
CA ALA A 160 15.16 -20.30 -50.53
C ALA A 160 14.67 -21.50 -51.37
N ALA A 161 13.98 -21.21 -52.46
CA ALA A 161 13.56 -22.20 -53.43
C ALA A 161 14.77 -23.01 -53.87
N THR A 162 14.73 -24.30 -53.65
CA THR A 162 15.72 -25.26 -54.16
C THR A 162 15.62 -25.25 -55.66
N GLU A 163 16.56 -24.64 -56.37
CA GLU A 163 16.72 -24.74 -57.81
C GLU A 163 17.05 -26.20 -58.13
N GLU A 164 16.06 -26.83 -58.76
CA GLU A 164 16.16 -28.13 -59.45
C GLU A 164 17.20 -28.03 -60.57
N ARG A 165 18.45 -28.45 -60.30
CA ARG A 165 19.43 -28.68 -61.38
C ARG A 165 19.00 -29.94 -62.13
N ARG A 166 18.41 -29.75 -63.32
CA ARG A 166 18.20 -30.76 -64.33
C ARG A 166 19.58 -31.35 -64.72
N ASP A 167 19.70 -32.62 -64.47
CA ASP A 167 20.72 -33.50 -64.94
C ASP A 167 20.69 -33.55 -66.51
N MET A 168 21.72 -33.08 -67.14
CA MET A 168 22.00 -33.34 -68.55
C MET A 168 23.20 -34.29 -68.60
N SER A 169 22.89 -35.58 -68.68
CA SER A 169 23.80 -36.63 -69.08
C SER A 169 24.38 -36.36 -70.48
N ILE A 170 25.68 -36.24 -70.63
CA ILE A 170 26.43 -36.46 -71.84
C ILE A 170 27.46 -37.55 -71.62
N SER A 171 27.14 -38.71 -72.26
CA SER A 171 27.98 -39.86 -72.46
C SER A 171 29.14 -39.59 -73.41
N ARG A 172 30.34 -39.97 -73.04
CA ARG A 172 31.48 -40.44 -73.92
C ARG A 172 32.63 -40.76 -73.04
N GLY A 173 33.12 -41.94 -72.95
CA GLY A 173 33.63 -42.84 -73.94
C GLY A 173 35.16 -42.75 -73.99
N GLY A 174 35.85 -43.91 -73.73
CA GLY A 174 37.29 -44.08 -73.96
C GLY A 174 38.12 -44.19 -72.66
N ASP A 175 38.50 -45.28 -72.18
CA ASP A 175 39.39 -46.35 -72.71
C ASP A 175 40.85 -46.15 -72.26
N VAL A 176 41.41 -47.26 -71.80
CA VAL A 176 42.84 -47.74 -71.70
C VAL A 176 43.81 -47.20 -70.69
N GLY A 177 44.43 -48.17 -69.99
CA GLY A 177 45.87 -48.22 -69.65
C GLY A 177 46.11 -48.29 -68.16
N GLU A 178 46.20 -49.40 -67.53
CA GLU A 178 47.32 -50.39 -67.39
C GLU A 178 48.55 -49.89 -66.68
N LEU A 179 48.97 -50.72 -65.71
CA LEU A 179 50.32 -50.94 -65.15
C LEU A 179 50.77 -49.94 -64.02
N GLY A 180 51.07 -50.32 -62.82
CA GLY A 180 52.00 -51.29 -62.37
C GLY A 180 52.75 -50.74 -61.21
N GLY A 181 53.03 -51.52 -60.22
CA GLY A 181 53.93 -51.24 -59.10
C GLY A 181 53.32 -51.51 -57.74
#